data_e471f784630566b5372a4e0dcb441064
#
_entry.id   e471f784630566b5372a4e0dcb441064
#
_cell.length_a   1.000
_cell.length_b   1.000
_cell.length_c   1.000
_cell.angle_alpha   90.00
_cell.angle_beta   90.00
_cell.angle_gamma   90.00
#
_symmetry.space_group_name_H-M   'P 1'
#
loop_
_entity.id
_entity.type
_entity.pdbx_description
1 polymer ?
#
loop_
_entity_poly.entity_id
_entity_poly.type
_entity_poly.pdbx_seq_one_letter_code
_entity_poly.pdbx_strand_id
1 'polypeptide(L)'
;HLIFTNVDMLQNNIQIVTSHIRKKLEEKGENDIDRKVLTFLPTKDNKLYYFDGDNYWRVCLFIPNSKSYEEVTPELSYEAGKAFGDFQSMLADIPEGTLGETIPNFHNMEVRLEQFHDAVKNNAAGRLDEVKDLIEEIEKRAEAMCIQERLYREGKLKKRTNHCDTKVNNMMFDAKTDKVL
;
A
#
# COMPACT_ATOMS: atom_id res chain seq x y z
N HIS A 1 -1.70 -6.52 -17.61
CA HIS A 1 -1.02 -6.63 -16.33
C HIS A 1 -1.76 -7.60 -15.40
N LEU A 2 -1.07 -8.60 -14.81
CA LEU A 2 -1.72 -9.71 -14.10
C LEU A 2 -2.30 -9.32 -12.72
N ILE A 3 -1.76 -8.29 -12.08
CA ILE A 3 -2.16 -7.88 -10.72
C ILE A 3 -3.11 -6.68 -10.78
N PHE A 4 -2.68 -5.61 -11.42
CA PHE A 4 -3.48 -4.39 -11.56
C PHE A 4 -4.18 -4.41 -12.92
N THR A 5 -5.40 -4.92 -12.96
CA THR A 5 -6.17 -5.08 -14.21
C THR A 5 -6.77 -3.76 -14.70
N ASN A 6 -7.02 -2.81 -13.80
CA ASN A 6 -7.52 -1.47 -14.14
C ASN A 6 -6.42 -0.43 -13.93
N VAL A 7 -5.62 -0.20 -14.99
CA VAL A 7 -4.49 0.72 -14.95
C VAL A 7 -4.95 2.18 -14.83
N ASP A 8 -6.07 2.56 -15.45
CA ASP A 8 -6.63 3.92 -15.33
C ASP A 8 -6.97 4.24 -13.87
N MET A 9 -7.67 3.33 -13.18
CA MET A 9 -7.99 3.48 -11.76
C MET A 9 -6.74 3.58 -10.91
N LEU A 10 -5.74 2.73 -11.16
CA LEU A 10 -4.46 2.76 -10.44
C LEU A 10 -3.77 4.12 -10.58
N GLN A 11 -3.65 4.63 -11.81
CA GLN A 11 -2.97 5.90 -12.07
C GLN A 11 -3.74 7.08 -11.48
N ASN A 12 -5.08 7.04 -11.55
CA ASN A 12 -5.93 8.05 -10.92
C ASN A 12 -5.76 8.06 -9.39
N ASN A 13 -5.74 6.91 -8.74
CA ASN A 13 -5.48 6.81 -7.29
C ASN A 13 -4.12 7.39 -6.93
N ILE A 14 -3.07 7.08 -7.69
CA ILE A 14 -1.74 7.63 -7.48
C ILE A 14 -1.76 9.15 -7.59
N GLN A 15 -2.41 9.69 -8.62
CA GLN A 15 -2.51 11.14 -8.82
C GLN A 15 -3.25 11.83 -7.67
N ILE A 16 -4.36 11.25 -7.20
CA ILE A 16 -5.13 11.79 -6.07
C ILE A 16 -4.26 11.82 -4.81
N VAL A 17 -3.62 10.70 -4.46
CA VAL A 17 -2.81 10.57 -3.25
C VAL A 17 -1.59 11.50 -3.29
N THR A 18 -0.83 11.50 -4.38
CA THR A 18 0.38 12.33 -4.47
C THR A 18 0.06 13.83 -4.49
N SER A 19 -1.02 14.24 -5.18
CA SER A 19 -1.47 15.64 -5.16
C SER A 19 -1.96 16.07 -3.79
N HIS A 20 -2.66 15.20 -3.08
CA HIS A 20 -3.14 15.48 -1.71
C HIS A 20 -1.98 15.65 -0.72
N ILE A 21 -1.00 14.74 -0.77
CA ILE A 21 0.22 14.84 0.07
C ILE A 21 0.99 16.12 -0.25
N ARG A 22 1.19 16.42 -1.53
CA ARG A 22 1.88 17.65 -1.98
C ARG A 22 1.22 18.89 -1.40
N LYS A 23 -0.09 19.00 -1.52
CA LYS A 23 -0.87 20.11 -0.95
C LYS A 23 -0.66 20.23 0.56
N LYS A 24 -0.71 19.12 1.31
CA LYS A 24 -0.46 19.11 2.76
C LYS A 24 0.94 19.57 3.14
N LEU A 25 1.96 19.18 2.36
CA LEU A 25 3.34 19.60 2.57
C LEU A 25 3.52 21.11 2.28
N GLU A 26 2.89 21.61 1.22
CA GLU A 26 2.87 23.05 0.88
C GLU A 26 2.20 23.87 1.97
N GLU A 27 1.04 23.43 2.48
CA GLU A 27 0.32 24.07 3.57
C GLU A 27 1.12 24.10 4.88
N LYS A 28 2.00 23.12 5.12
CA LYS A 28 2.93 23.08 6.25
C LYS A 28 4.19 23.92 6.05
N GLY A 29 4.38 24.50 4.86
CA GLY A 29 5.58 25.24 4.51
C GLY A 29 6.84 24.37 4.36
N GLU A 30 6.68 23.09 4.00
CA GLU A 30 7.79 22.17 3.84
C GLU A 30 8.64 22.54 2.63
N ASN A 31 9.97 22.36 2.78
CA ASN A 31 10.92 22.54 1.69
C ASN A 31 11.19 21.20 1.00
N ASP A 32 11.73 21.25 -0.22
CA ASP A 32 12.15 20.07 -1.01
C ASP A 32 11.02 19.06 -1.24
N ILE A 33 9.81 19.54 -1.50
CA ILE A 33 8.60 18.71 -1.65
C ILE A 33 8.78 17.64 -2.73
N ASP A 34 9.53 17.92 -3.81
CA ASP A 34 9.81 16.95 -4.88
C ASP A 34 10.67 15.77 -4.42
N ARG A 35 11.30 15.85 -3.25
CA ARG A 35 11.98 14.72 -2.63
C ARG A 35 11.08 13.95 -1.64
N LYS A 36 9.97 14.54 -1.19
CA LYS A 36 9.07 14.00 -0.15
C LYS A 36 7.80 13.36 -0.72
N VAL A 37 7.47 13.64 -1.96
CA VAL A 37 6.34 13.03 -2.66
C VAL A 37 6.68 12.71 -4.10
N LEU A 38 6.29 11.52 -4.55
CA LEU A 38 6.52 11.10 -5.94
C LEU A 38 5.80 12.04 -6.92
N THR A 39 6.53 12.50 -7.92
CA THR A 39 6.02 13.35 -9.00
C THR A 39 6.08 12.59 -10.31
N PHE A 40 4.91 12.24 -10.86
CA PHE A 40 4.79 11.59 -12.16
C PHE A 40 4.63 12.64 -13.26
N LEU A 41 5.39 12.48 -14.34
CA LEU A 41 5.35 13.37 -15.48
C LEU A 41 4.24 12.93 -16.44
N PRO A 42 3.38 13.84 -16.91
CA PRO A 42 2.39 13.51 -17.91
C PRO A 42 3.05 13.20 -19.26
N THR A 43 2.37 12.42 -20.08
CA THR A 43 2.74 12.24 -21.49
C THR A 43 2.54 13.55 -22.28
N LYS A 44 3.01 13.57 -23.55
CA LYS A 44 2.77 14.72 -24.46
C LYS A 44 1.28 15.00 -24.68
N ASP A 45 0.45 13.96 -24.57
CA ASP A 45 -1.01 14.05 -24.69
C ASP A 45 -1.70 14.27 -23.32
N ASN A 46 -0.94 14.69 -22.32
CA ASN A 46 -1.41 14.96 -20.95
C ASN A 46 -2.07 13.76 -20.25
N LYS A 47 -1.61 12.53 -20.56
CA LYS A 47 -2.06 11.30 -19.90
C LYS A 47 -1.11 10.92 -18.78
N LEU A 48 -1.59 10.12 -17.81
CA LEU A 48 -0.82 9.66 -16.66
C LEU A 48 0.14 8.51 -16.97
N TYR A 49 -0.01 7.87 -18.13
CA TYR A 49 0.83 6.79 -18.61
C TYR A 49 0.79 6.71 -20.15
N TYR A 50 1.74 5.98 -20.72
CA TYR A 50 1.77 5.59 -22.12
C TYR A 50 1.59 4.08 -22.25
N PHE A 51 0.74 3.64 -23.19
CA PHE A 51 0.55 2.24 -23.54
C PHE A 51 1.09 2.01 -24.97
N ASP A 52 2.02 1.07 -25.12
CA ASP A 52 2.69 0.79 -26.40
C ASP A 52 2.05 -0.36 -27.20
N GLY A 53 0.96 -0.91 -26.72
CA GLY A 53 0.27 -2.08 -27.24
C GLY A 53 0.40 -3.31 -26.36
N ASP A 54 1.50 -3.43 -25.60
CA ASP A 54 1.79 -4.55 -24.71
C ASP A 54 2.00 -4.11 -23.26
N ASN A 55 2.67 -2.98 -23.06
CA ASN A 55 3.12 -2.52 -21.75
C ASN A 55 2.64 -1.12 -21.42
N TYR A 56 2.53 -0.85 -20.12
CA TYR A 56 2.19 0.45 -19.58
C TYR A 56 3.44 1.12 -18.99
N TRP A 57 3.72 2.33 -19.44
CA TRP A 57 4.90 3.11 -19.10
C TRP A 57 4.53 4.39 -18.39
N ARG A 58 5.24 4.71 -17.35
CA ARG A 58 5.16 6.01 -16.68
C ARG A 58 6.54 6.50 -16.30
N VAL A 59 6.70 7.81 -16.21
CA VAL A 59 7.96 8.45 -15.83
C VAL A 59 7.72 9.26 -14.56
N CYS A 60 8.61 9.15 -13.60
CA CYS A 60 8.60 10.00 -12.41
C CYS A 60 9.92 10.75 -12.28
N LEU A 61 9.91 11.83 -11.52
CA LEU A 61 11.14 12.54 -11.16
C LEU A 61 12.03 11.62 -10.32
N PHE A 62 13.31 11.60 -10.65
CA PHE A 62 14.30 10.90 -9.85
C PHE A 62 14.57 11.67 -8.56
N ILE A 63 14.62 10.98 -7.42
CA ILE A 63 14.93 11.57 -6.12
C ILE A 63 16.42 11.37 -5.83
N PRO A 64 17.25 12.41 -6.01
CA PRO A 64 18.69 12.29 -5.81
C PRO A 64 19.05 12.17 -4.32
N ASN A 65 20.24 11.64 -4.03
CA ASN A 65 20.76 11.47 -2.67
C ASN A 65 19.80 10.70 -1.75
N SER A 66 19.13 9.71 -2.29
CA SER A 66 18.27 8.78 -1.55
C SER A 66 18.88 7.38 -1.55
N LYS A 67 18.53 6.60 -0.54
CA LYS A 67 18.88 5.19 -0.41
C LYS A 67 17.71 4.41 0.19
N SER A 68 17.64 3.10 -0.06
CA SER A 68 16.70 2.18 0.56
C SER A 68 17.45 1.16 1.40
N TYR A 69 16.77 0.57 2.37
CA TYR A 69 17.31 -0.47 3.23
C TYR A 69 16.50 -1.76 3.07
N GLU A 70 17.17 -2.90 3.10
CA GLU A 70 16.55 -4.22 3.20
C GLU A 70 16.42 -4.65 4.65
N GLU A 71 17.42 -4.29 5.48
CA GLU A 71 17.45 -4.53 6.91
C GLU A 71 17.51 -3.20 7.65
N VAL A 72 16.95 -3.15 8.84
CA VAL A 72 16.86 -1.93 9.64
C VAL A 72 17.41 -2.11 11.05
N THR A 73 18.07 -1.07 11.55
CA THR A 73 18.37 -0.92 12.99
C THR A 73 17.12 -0.46 13.75
N PRO A 74 17.13 -0.51 15.10
CA PRO A 74 16.06 0.06 15.90
C PRO A 74 15.75 1.53 15.55
N GLU A 75 16.77 2.34 15.29
CA GLU A 75 16.66 3.76 14.94
C GLU A 75 15.95 3.93 13.57
N LEU A 76 16.36 3.17 12.57
CA LEU A 76 15.70 3.19 11.25
C LEU A 76 14.27 2.68 11.32
N SER A 77 14.00 1.69 12.20
CA SER A 77 12.64 1.20 12.44
C SER A 77 11.74 2.28 13.06
N TYR A 78 12.29 3.09 13.97
CA TYR A 78 11.59 4.22 14.56
C TYR A 78 11.25 5.28 13.49
N GLU A 79 12.22 5.68 12.66
CA GLU A 79 12.01 6.64 11.57
C GLU A 79 10.98 6.11 10.56
N ALA A 80 11.05 4.82 10.20
CA ALA A 80 10.08 4.18 9.32
C ALA A 80 8.66 4.19 9.91
N GLY A 81 8.51 3.81 11.18
CA GLY A 81 7.22 3.83 11.87
C GLY A 81 6.62 5.23 11.95
N LYS A 82 7.44 6.24 12.25
CA LYS A 82 7.04 7.65 12.24
C LYS A 82 6.55 8.09 10.87
N ALA A 83 7.30 7.79 9.80
CA ALA A 83 6.94 8.19 8.45
C ALA A 83 5.62 7.53 7.97
N PHE A 84 5.38 6.26 8.29
CA PHE A 84 4.08 5.64 8.01
C PHE A 84 2.94 6.27 8.81
N GLY A 85 3.18 6.66 10.07
CA GLY A 85 2.22 7.40 10.87
C GLY A 85 1.89 8.77 10.28
N ASP A 86 2.90 9.53 9.85
CA ASP A 86 2.75 10.82 9.17
C ASP A 86 2.01 10.66 7.83
N PHE A 87 2.34 9.65 7.05
CA PHE A 87 1.64 9.31 5.80
C PHE A 87 0.15 9.07 6.04
N GLN A 88 -0.21 8.22 7.01
CA GLN A 88 -1.61 7.96 7.35
C GLN A 88 -2.32 9.20 7.86
N SER A 89 -1.64 10.02 8.66
CA SER A 89 -2.18 11.29 9.15
C SER A 89 -2.49 12.26 8.01
N MET A 90 -1.60 12.37 7.03
CA MET A 90 -1.83 13.22 5.85
C MET A 90 -3.04 12.76 5.01
N LEU A 91 -3.32 11.46 4.96
CA LEU A 91 -4.41 10.89 4.17
C LEU A 91 -5.72 10.70 4.94
N ALA A 92 -5.74 11.06 6.23
CA ALA A 92 -6.89 10.79 7.11
C ALA A 92 -8.17 11.53 6.72
N ASP A 93 -8.07 12.63 5.98
CA ASP A 93 -9.18 13.48 5.51
C ASP A 93 -9.57 13.20 4.04
N ILE A 94 -8.97 12.21 3.38
CA ILE A 94 -9.48 11.73 2.09
C ILE A 94 -10.82 11.04 2.34
N PRO A 95 -11.92 11.49 1.72
CA PRO A 95 -13.23 10.88 1.93
C PRO A 95 -13.26 9.41 1.49
N GLU A 96 -14.01 8.59 2.22
CA GLU A 96 -14.26 7.21 1.81
C GLU A 96 -14.89 7.17 0.40
N GLY A 97 -14.43 6.22 -0.43
CA GLY A 97 -14.89 6.09 -1.82
C GLY A 97 -14.20 7.01 -2.84
N THR A 98 -13.29 7.91 -2.41
CA THR A 98 -12.50 8.73 -3.34
C THR A 98 -11.53 7.89 -4.17
N LEU A 99 -10.90 6.89 -3.55
CA LEU A 99 -9.97 5.97 -4.20
C LEU A 99 -10.71 4.71 -4.66
N GLY A 100 -10.43 4.26 -5.87
CA GLY A 100 -10.93 2.99 -6.39
C GLY A 100 -10.15 1.81 -5.81
N GLU A 101 -10.81 0.67 -5.65
CA GLU A 101 -10.19 -0.57 -5.18
C GLU A 101 -9.47 -1.26 -6.33
N THR A 102 -8.15 -1.11 -6.41
CA THR A 102 -7.31 -1.60 -7.52
C THR A 102 -7.09 -3.10 -7.49
N ILE A 103 -7.14 -3.73 -6.33
CA ILE A 103 -7.11 -5.17 -6.11
C ILE A 103 -8.28 -5.52 -5.19
N PRO A 104 -9.41 -6.02 -5.74
CA PRO A 104 -10.59 -6.33 -4.96
C PRO A 104 -10.29 -7.27 -3.79
N ASN A 105 -10.82 -6.96 -2.61
CA ASN A 105 -10.68 -7.76 -1.39
C ASN A 105 -9.21 -8.04 -0.98
N PHE A 106 -8.26 -7.18 -1.31
CA PHE A 106 -6.82 -7.44 -1.11
C PHE A 106 -6.49 -7.81 0.35
N HIS A 107 -7.03 -7.09 1.32
CA HIS A 107 -6.84 -7.33 2.75
C HIS A 107 -8.11 -7.81 3.48
N ASN A 108 -9.11 -8.28 2.77
CA ASN A 108 -10.31 -8.83 3.38
C ASN A 108 -10.03 -10.22 3.94
N MET A 109 -9.95 -10.34 5.28
CA MET A 109 -9.61 -11.59 5.95
C MET A 109 -10.70 -12.65 5.83
N GLU A 110 -11.97 -12.28 5.70
CA GLU A 110 -13.06 -13.25 5.48
C GLU A 110 -12.88 -13.97 4.14
N VAL A 111 -12.60 -13.20 3.07
CA VAL A 111 -12.30 -13.78 1.75
C VAL A 111 -11.00 -14.61 1.77
N ARG A 112 -9.98 -14.19 2.53
CA ARG A 112 -8.75 -14.98 2.69
C ARG A 112 -8.99 -16.31 3.40
N LEU A 113 -9.88 -16.33 4.41
CA LEU A 113 -10.27 -17.57 5.07
C LEU A 113 -11.05 -18.50 4.16
N GLU A 114 -11.98 -17.98 3.35
CA GLU A 114 -12.69 -18.79 2.34
C GLU A 114 -11.69 -19.44 1.37
N GLN A 115 -10.74 -18.68 0.84
CA GLN A 115 -9.68 -19.20 -0.03
C GLN A 115 -8.80 -20.25 0.67
N PHE A 116 -8.51 -20.02 1.96
CA PHE A 116 -7.75 -20.98 2.77
C PHE A 116 -8.52 -22.28 2.96
N HIS A 117 -9.79 -22.23 3.33
CA HIS A 117 -10.66 -23.41 3.47
C HIS A 117 -10.77 -24.19 2.16
N ASP A 118 -10.92 -23.49 1.05
CA ASP A 118 -10.95 -24.13 -0.27
C ASP A 118 -9.62 -24.82 -0.61
N ALA A 119 -8.49 -24.18 -0.30
CA ALA A 119 -7.17 -24.77 -0.51
C ALA A 119 -6.94 -26.02 0.37
N VAL A 120 -7.37 -25.99 1.64
CA VAL A 120 -7.33 -27.13 2.56
C VAL A 120 -8.21 -28.26 2.03
N LYS A 121 -9.45 -27.97 1.64
CA LYS A 121 -10.37 -28.95 1.11
C LYS A 121 -9.88 -29.62 -0.18
N ASN A 122 -9.31 -28.84 -1.08
CA ASN A 122 -8.84 -29.33 -2.38
C ASN A 122 -7.53 -30.10 -2.31
N ASN A 123 -6.66 -29.80 -1.30
CA ASN A 123 -5.36 -30.45 -1.12
C ASN A 123 -4.57 -30.69 -2.43
N ALA A 124 -4.53 -29.70 -3.31
CA ALA A 124 -4.03 -29.86 -4.69
C ALA A 124 -2.56 -30.35 -4.77
N ALA A 125 -1.73 -30.00 -3.77
CA ALA A 125 -0.34 -30.45 -3.69
C ALA A 125 -0.17 -31.75 -2.89
N GLY A 126 -1.20 -32.31 -2.27
CA GLY A 126 -1.13 -33.51 -1.45
C GLY A 126 -0.34 -33.37 -0.14
N ARG A 127 -0.14 -32.12 0.34
CA ARG A 127 0.78 -31.82 1.45
C ARG A 127 0.09 -31.46 2.77
N LEU A 128 -1.22 -31.71 2.91
CA LEU A 128 -1.98 -31.36 4.12
C LEU A 128 -1.38 -31.96 5.40
N ASP A 129 -0.90 -33.20 5.33
CA ASP A 129 -0.35 -33.89 6.49
C ASP A 129 0.91 -33.21 7.05
N GLU A 130 1.65 -32.48 6.22
CA GLU A 130 2.86 -31.76 6.61
C GLU A 130 2.57 -30.46 7.37
N VAL A 131 1.33 -29.93 7.27
CA VAL A 131 0.97 -28.58 7.75
C VAL A 131 -0.26 -28.57 8.68
N LYS A 132 -0.66 -29.73 9.22
CA LYS A 132 -1.83 -29.85 10.10
C LYS A 132 -1.82 -28.87 11.27
N ASP A 133 -0.68 -28.79 11.96
CA ASP A 133 -0.53 -27.91 13.11
C ASP A 133 -0.71 -26.42 12.75
N LEU A 134 -0.25 -26.04 11.56
CA LEU A 134 -0.42 -24.66 11.05
C LEU A 134 -1.88 -24.37 10.68
N ILE A 135 -2.58 -25.36 10.12
CA ILE A 135 -4.01 -25.25 9.81
C ILE A 135 -4.81 -25.04 11.09
N GLU A 136 -4.58 -25.88 12.11
CA GLU A 136 -5.23 -25.77 13.41
C GLU A 136 -4.96 -24.40 14.07
N GLU A 137 -3.73 -23.88 13.96
CA GLU A 137 -3.37 -22.60 14.53
C GLU A 137 -4.05 -21.42 13.81
N ILE A 138 -4.22 -21.49 12.48
CA ILE A 138 -4.98 -20.50 11.71
C ILE A 138 -6.45 -20.55 12.12
N GLU A 139 -7.05 -21.73 12.22
CA GLU A 139 -8.46 -21.89 12.62
C GLU A 139 -8.75 -21.32 14.01
N LYS A 140 -7.85 -21.52 14.98
CA LYS A 140 -8.00 -20.93 16.32
C LYS A 140 -8.05 -19.40 16.30
N ARG A 141 -7.42 -18.75 15.30
CA ARG A 141 -7.34 -17.30 15.18
C ARG A 141 -8.35 -16.72 14.21
N ALA A 142 -9.04 -17.55 13.44
CA ALA A 142 -9.89 -17.13 12.31
C ALA A 142 -10.91 -16.05 12.69
N GLU A 143 -11.64 -16.24 13.79
CA GLU A 143 -12.64 -15.28 14.25
C GLU A 143 -12.00 -13.92 14.62
N ALA A 144 -10.87 -13.95 15.33
CA ALA A 144 -10.18 -12.73 15.73
C ALA A 144 -9.60 -11.97 14.53
N MET A 145 -9.12 -12.67 13.50
CA MET A 145 -8.61 -12.06 12.28
C MET A 145 -9.70 -11.34 11.47
N CYS A 146 -10.95 -11.78 11.54
CA CYS A 146 -12.09 -11.18 10.81
C CYS A 146 -12.76 -10.02 11.56
N ILE A 147 -12.30 -9.66 12.75
CA ILE A 147 -12.93 -8.63 13.58
C ILE A 147 -13.06 -7.28 12.88
N GLN A 148 -12.10 -6.89 12.05
CA GLN A 148 -12.09 -5.60 11.36
C GLN A 148 -13.25 -5.47 10.38
N GLU A 149 -13.51 -6.49 9.56
CA GLU A 149 -14.62 -6.49 8.62
C GLU A 149 -15.99 -6.47 9.34
N ARG A 150 -16.10 -7.18 10.46
CA ARG A 150 -17.31 -7.14 11.30
C ARG A 150 -17.55 -5.75 11.87
N LEU A 151 -16.51 -5.13 12.48
CA LEU A 151 -16.64 -3.79 13.06
C LEU A 151 -16.94 -2.73 12.01
N TYR A 152 -16.42 -2.88 10.78
CA TYR A 152 -16.76 -2.00 9.67
C TYR A 152 -18.25 -2.11 9.31
N ARG A 153 -18.78 -3.32 9.13
CA ARG A 153 -20.21 -3.55 8.84
C ARG A 153 -21.15 -3.05 9.95
N GLU A 154 -20.68 -3.10 11.19
CA GLU A 154 -21.42 -2.56 12.36
C GLU A 154 -21.30 -1.04 12.48
N GLY A 155 -20.57 -0.36 11.60
CA GLY A 155 -20.33 1.09 11.64
C GLY A 155 -19.44 1.55 12.79
N LYS A 156 -18.77 0.62 13.49
CA LYS A 156 -17.86 0.90 14.61
C LYS A 156 -16.44 1.25 14.16
N LEU A 157 -16.03 0.79 12.98
CA LEU A 157 -14.73 1.07 12.38
C LEU A 157 -14.95 1.70 10.99
N LYS A 158 -14.28 2.82 10.73
CA LYS A 158 -14.32 3.47 9.42
C LYS A 158 -13.19 2.95 8.53
N LYS A 159 -13.45 2.78 7.24
CA LYS A 159 -12.39 2.56 6.26
C LYS A 159 -11.54 3.83 6.12
N ARG A 160 -10.24 3.63 5.96
CA ARG A 160 -9.27 4.70 5.75
C ARG A 160 -8.30 4.29 4.65
N THR A 161 -7.71 5.28 3.99
CA THR A 161 -6.64 5.05 3.03
C THR A 161 -5.40 4.52 3.74
N ASN A 162 -4.89 3.39 3.30
CA ASN A 162 -3.69 2.76 3.82
C ASN A 162 -2.67 2.51 2.71
N HIS A 163 -1.39 2.42 3.07
CA HIS A 163 -0.32 2.09 2.14
C HIS A 163 -0.40 0.64 1.65
N CYS A 164 -0.92 -0.27 2.46
CA CYS A 164 -1.13 -1.71 2.19
C CYS A 164 0.14 -2.56 1.98
N ASP A 165 1.33 -1.99 2.04
CA ASP A 165 2.61 -2.71 1.95
C ASP A 165 3.71 -1.95 2.73
N THR A 166 3.56 -1.90 4.05
CA THR A 166 4.40 -1.12 4.97
C THR A 166 5.71 -1.82 5.30
N LYS A 167 6.52 -2.09 4.29
CA LYS A 167 7.87 -2.64 4.47
C LYS A 167 8.92 -1.57 4.23
N VAL A 168 10.05 -1.68 4.89
CA VAL A 168 11.12 -0.67 4.89
C VAL A 168 11.71 -0.41 3.51
N ASN A 169 11.80 -1.43 2.66
CA ASN A 169 12.34 -1.28 1.30
C ASN A 169 11.39 -0.55 0.34
N ASN A 170 10.17 -0.21 0.77
CA ASN A 170 9.27 0.70 0.05
C ASN A 170 9.47 2.17 0.46
N MET A 171 10.48 2.46 1.29
CA MET A 171 10.77 3.81 1.76
C MET A 171 12.11 4.29 1.21
N MET A 172 12.20 5.59 1.00
CA MET A 172 13.45 6.26 0.66
C MET A 172 13.95 7.07 1.85
N PHE A 173 15.21 6.91 2.14
CA PHE A 173 15.91 7.64 3.20
C PHE A 173 16.91 8.62 2.58
N ASP A 174 17.07 9.77 3.18
CA ASP A 174 18.14 10.70 2.82
C ASP A 174 19.50 10.04 3.07
N ALA A 175 20.36 10.03 2.06
CA ALA A 175 21.63 9.30 2.10
C ALA A 175 22.62 9.80 3.16
N LYS A 176 22.46 11.05 3.65
CA LYS A 176 23.35 11.67 4.63
C LYS A 176 22.81 11.60 6.05
N THR A 177 21.49 11.75 6.22
CA THR A 177 20.88 11.93 7.54
C THR A 177 20.15 10.71 8.05
N ASP A 178 19.92 9.70 7.21
CA ASP A 178 19.11 8.49 7.47
C ASP A 178 17.64 8.78 7.88
N LYS A 179 17.17 9.98 7.65
CA LYS A 179 15.77 10.32 7.83
C LYS A 179 14.96 9.92 6.60
N VAL A 180 13.71 9.53 6.82
CA VAL A 180 12.79 9.23 5.72
C VAL A 180 12.48 10.52 4.96
N LEU A 181 12.42 10.41 3.62
CA LEU A 181 12.13 11.51 2.70
C LEU A 181 10.63 11.71 2.53
#